data_2a2a91c01f8666807b65b2563a95de48
#
_entry.id   2a2a91c01f8666807b65b2563a95de48
#
_cell.length_a   1.000
_cell.length_b   1.000
_cell.length_c   1.000
_cell.angle_alpha   90.00
_cell.angle_beta   90.00
_cell.angle_gamma   90.00
#
_symmetry.space_group_name_H-M   'P 1'
#
loop_
_entity.id
_entity.type
_entity.pdbx_description
1 polymer ?
#
loop_
_entity_poly.entity_id
_entity_poly.type
_entity_poly.pdbx_seq_one_letter_code
_entity_poly.pdbx_strand_id
1 'polypeptide(L)'
;MKGILSEIGRLNHIAIAVPNIQKASSIWENALGAKISLAQSLPEHGVKVVFIESPNTKVELLEPLNKQSPINKFLERNPNGGMHHMCYEVSNLENATKKQQCQ
;
A
#
# COMPACT_ATOMS: atom_id res chain seq x y z
N MET A 1 -20.71 14.80 -18.21
CA MET A 1 -20.44 15.60 -17.02
C MET A 1 -19.42 16.67 -17.31
N LYS A 2 -19.77 17.86 -16.99
CA LYS A 2 -18.89 18.98 -17.23
C LYS A 2 -17.98 19.22 -16.06
N GLY A 3 -16.80 19.72 -16.31
CA GLY A 3 -15.90 20.10 -15.26
C GLY A 3 -15.02 19.01 -14.71
N ILE A 4 -15.06 17.83 -15.30
CA ILE A 4 -14.14 16.78 -14.88
C ILE A 4 -12.80 17.05 -15.52
N LEU A 5 -11.79 17.33 -14.68
CA LEU A 5 -10.45 17.60 -15.17
C LEU A 5 -9.61 16.35 -15.33
N SER A 6 -9.91 15.32 -14.54
CA SER A 6 -9.31 14.03 -14.73
C SER A 6 -10.27 12.97 -14.21
N GLU A 7 -10.13 11.78 -14.72
CA GLU A 7 -11.03 10.69 -14.36
C GLU A 7 -10.24 9.63 -13.62
N ILE A 8 -10.93 9.00 -12.70
CA ILE A 8 -10.33 7.91 -11.96
C ILE A 8 -10.12 6.74 -12.92
N GLY A 9 -8.95 6.15 -12.84
CA GLY A 9 -8.58 5.04 -13.68
C GLY A 9 -8.48 3.75 -12.88
N ARG A 10 -7.43 2.98 -13.18
CA ARG A 10 -7.24 1.68 -12.56
C ARG A 10 -6.78 1.84 -11.12
N LEU A 11 -7.13 0.86 -10.31
CA LEU A 11 -6.57 0.75 -8.97
C LEU A 11 -5.12 0.31 -9.12
N ASN A 12 -4.20 1.18 -8.73
CA ASN A 12 -2.77 0.88 -8.87
C ASN A 12 -2.32 -0.08 -7.78
N HIS A 13 -2.66 0.22 -6.54
CA HIS A 13 -2.31 -0.69 -5.44
C HIS A 13 -3.15 -0.40 -4.21
N ILE A 14 -3.13 -1.38 -3.32
CA ILE A 14 -3.73 -1.27 -1.98
C ILE A 14 -2.60 -1.49 -0.99
N ALA A 15 -2.48 -0.61 -0.01
CA ALA A 15 -1.47 -0.73 1.02
C ALA A 15 -2.11 -1.14 2.34
N ILE A 16 -1.58 -2.20 2.91
CA ILE A 16 -2.07 -2.76 4.17
C ILE A 16 -0.95 -2.67 5.19
N ALA A 17 -1.22 -1.97 6.29
CA ALA A 17 -0.27 -1.90 7.39
C ALA A 17 -0.42 -3.13 8.26
N VAL A 18 0.70 -3.73 8.63
CA VAL A 18 0.70 -4.95 9.43
C VAL A 18 1.72 -4.82 10.56
N PRO A 19 1.45 -5.43 11.71
CA PRO A 19 2.40 -5.39 12.80
C PRO A 19 3.60 -6.32 12.59
N ASN A 20 3.43 -7.35 11.77
CA ASN A 20 4.50 -8.32 11.53
C ASN A 20 4.43 -8.75 10.06
N ILE A 21 5.33 -8.20 9.27
CA ILE A 21 5.27 -8.40 7.83
C ILE A 21 5.60 -9.82 7.42
N GLN A 22 6.48 -10.47 8.15
CA GLN A 22 6.84 -11.84 7.83
C GLN A 22 5.66 -12.77 8.03
N LYS A 23 4.95 -12.58 9.14
CA LYS A 23 3.79 -13.39 9.42
C LYS A 23 2.67 -13.14 8.42
N ALA A 24 2.43 -11.88 8.09
CA ALA A 24 1.41 -11.52 7.12
C ALA A 24 1.76 -12.08 5.74
N SER A 25 3.02 -11.93 5.33
CA SER A 25 3.48 -12.46 4.04
C SER A 25 3.27 -13.96 3.94
N SER A 26 3.54 -14.68 5.02
CA SER A 26 3.37 -16.12 5.03
C SER A 26 1.91 -16.51 4.83
N ILE A 27 1.00 -15.76 5.41
CA ILE A 27 -0.42 -16.04 5.23
C ILE A 27 -0.81 -15.86 3.77
N TRP A 28 -0.38 -14.75 3.16
CA TRP A 28 -0.69 -14.51 1.76
C TRP A 28 -0.11 -15.60 0.87
N GLU A 29 1.13 -15.99 1.14
CA GLU A 29 1.79 -16.98 0.31
C GLU A 29 1.18 -18.37 0.49
N ASN A 30 1.02 -18.79 1.73
CA ASN A 30 0.65 -20.17 2.02
C ASN A 30 -0.84 -20.43 1.99
N ALA A 31 -1.64 -19.48 2.47
CA ALA A 31 -3.09 -19.67 2.51
C ALA A 31 -3.76 -19.22 1.22
N LEU A 32 -3.21 -18.19 0.57
CA LEU A 32 -3.84 -17.61 -0.61
C LEU A 32 -3.07 -17.89 -1.89
N GLY A 33 -1.93 -18.56 -1.80
CA GLY A 33 -1.15 -18.90 -2.98
C GLY A 33 -0.57 -17.72 -3.72
N ALA A 34 -0.36 -16.61 -3.04
CA ALA A 34 0.11 -15.39 -3.68
C ALA A 34 1.61 -15.45 -3.93
N LYS A 35 2.04 -14.73 -4.96
CA LYS A 35 3.46 -14.49 -5.19
C LYS A 35 3.87 -13.24 -4.45
N ILE A 36 4.85 -13.36 -3.60
CA ILE A 36 5.31 -12.24 -2.80
C ILE A 36 6.74 -11.91 -3.14
N SER A 37 7.09 -10.65 -2.99
CA SER A 37 8.46 -10.19 -3.19
C SER A 37 9.27 -10.40 -1.93
N LEU A 38 10.57 -10.20 -2.03
CA LEU A 38 11.40 -10.07 -0.85
C LEU A 38 11.05 -8.77 -0.14
N ALA A 39 11.25 -8.76 1.16
CA ALA A 39 11.01 -7.55 1.94
C ALA A 39 12.08 -6.51 1.62
N GLN A 40 11.68 -5.27 1.52
CA GLN A 40 12.55 -4.14 1.27
C GLN A 40 12.34 -3.09 2.33
N SER A 41 13.44 -2.49 2.76
CA SER A 41 13.35 -1.35 3.68
C SER A 41 13.34 -0.07 2.88
N LEU A 42 12.41 0.81 3.20
CA LEU A 42 12.31 2.12 2.58
C LEU A 42 12.47 3.18 3.67
N PRO A 43 13.72 3.53 4.00
CA PRO A 43 13.96 4.44 5.13
C PRO A 43 13.32 5.81 4.95
N GLU A 44 13.24 6.30 3.72
CA GLU A 44 12.64 7.61 3.47
C GLU A 44 11.15 7.61 3.75
N HIS A 45 10.52 6.44 3.76
CA HIS A 45 9.10 6.31 4.11
C HIS A 45 8.90 5.70 5.48
N GLY A 46 9.97 5.26 6.10
CA GLY A 46 9.90 4.68 7.44
C GLY A 46 9.24 3.33 7.50
N VAL A 47 9.25 2.57 6.41
CA VAL A 47 8.54 1.30 6.37
C VAL A 47 9.40 0.21 5.73
N LYS A 48 9.06 -1.02 6.07
CA LYS A 48 9.48 -2.20 5.35
C LYS A 48 8.30 -2.66 4.53
N VAL A 49 8.53 -3.05 3.29
CA VAL A 49 7.45 -3.36 2.37
C VAL A 49 7.66 -4.71 1.71
N VAL A 50 6.55 -5.42 1.52
CA VAL A 50 6.49 -6.61 0.68
C VAL A 50 5.41 -6.36 -0.36
N PHE A 51 5.72 -6.67 -1.61
CA PHE A 51 4.77 -6.52 -2.69
C PHE A 51 4.15 -7.87 -3.04
N ILE A 52 2.85 -7.85 -3.24
CA ILE A 52 2.09 -9.02 -3.63
C ILE A 52 1.44 -8.70 -4.96
N GLU A 53 1.70 -9.53 -5.96
CA GLU A 53 1.11 -9.33 -7.28
C GLU A 53 -0.19 -10.08 -7.39
N SER A 54 -1.21 -9.41 -7.86
CA SER A 54 -2.45 -10.08 -8.20
C SER A 54 -2.83 -9.68 -9.62
N PRO A 55 -3.77 -10.41 -10.25
CA PRO A 55 -4.07 -10.14 -11.66
C PRO A 55 -4.58 -8.73 -11.94
N ASN A 56 -5.22 -8.10 -10.98
CA ASN A 56 -5.87 -6.82 -11.24
C ASN A 56 -5.28 -5.65 -10.46
N THR A 57 -4.34 -5.89 -9.55
CA THR A 57 -3.71 -4.81 -8.84
C THR A 57 -2.51 -5.35 -8.07
N LYS A 58 -1.85 -4.49 -7.33
CA LYS A 58 -0.79 -4.88 -6.41
C LYS A 58 -1.24 -4.64 -4.99
N VAL A 59 -0.79 -5.48 -4.09
CA VAL A 59 -0.99 -5.26 -2.67
C VAL A 59 0.37 -5.03 -2.04
N GLU A 60 0.46 -4.02 -1.19
CA GLU A 60 1.69 -3.72 -0.46
C GLU A 60 1.44 -3.96 1.01
N LEU A 61 2.27 -4.80 1.61
CA LEU A 61 2.25 -4.97 3.05
C LEU A 61 3.31 -4.05 3.64
N LEU A 62 2.93 -3.27 4.63
CA LEU A 62 3.81 -2.28 5.23
C LEU A 62 3.96 -2.55 6.71
N GLU A 63 5.20 -2.57 7.17
CA GLU A 63 5.50 -2.69 8.59
C GLU A 63 6.34 -1.49 9.00
N PRO A 64 6.14 -0.94 10.21
CA PRO A 64 6.98 0.17 10.65
C PRO A 64 8.43 -0.25 10.71
N LEU A 65 9.31 0.59 10.17
CA LEU A 65 10.73 0.31 10.20
C LEU A 65 11.33 0.60 11.56
N ASN A 66 10.78 1.61 12.25
CA ASN A 66 11.27 2.00 13.55
C ASN A 66 10.18 2.80 14.26
N LYS A 67 10.53 3.34 15.43
CA LYS A 67 9.56 4.06 16.25
C LYS A 67 9.11 5.37 15.63
N GLN A 68 9.85 5.91 14.69
CA GLN A 68 9.49 7.16 14.02
C GLN A 68 8.62 6.95 12.80
N SER A 69 8.27 5.71 12.47
CA SER A 69 7.50 5.43 11.27
C SER A 69 6.14 6.11 11.32
N PRO A 70 5.72 6.73 10.21
CA PRO A 70 4.40 7.39 10.18
C PRO A 70 3.24 6.43 10.35
N ILE A 71 3.42 5.14 10.08
CA ILE A 71 2.30 4.22 10.22
C ILE A 71 2.13 3.67 11.64
N ASN A 72 3.00 4.07 12.56
CA ASN A 72 2.85 3.61 13.95
C ASN A 72 1.54 4.08 14.56
N LYS A 73 1.11 5.30 14.26
CA LYS A 73 -0.16 5.79 14.80
C LYS A 73 -1.35 4.98 14.28
N PHE A 74 -1.28 4.59 13.03
CA PHE A 74 -2.32 3.76 12.46
C PHE A 74 -2.39 2.42 13.19
N LEU A 75 -1.24 1.83 13.46
CA LEU A 75 -1.20 0.54 14.13
C LEU A 75 -1.57 0.62 15.60
N GLU A 76 -1.40 1.78 16.23
CA GLU A 76 -1.89 1.97 17.58
C GLU A 76 -3.41 1.84 17.64
N ARG A 77 -4.08 2.33 16.62
CA ARG A 77 -5.54 2.25 16.54
C ARG A 77 -6.01 0.94 15.95
N ASN A 78 -5.13 0.27 15.21
CA ASN A 78 -5.46 -0.97 14.52
C ASN A 78 -4.36 -1.99 14.80
N PRO A 79 -4.34 -2.54 16.02
CA PRO A 79 -3.19 -3.37 16.44
C PRO A 79 -2.98 -4.62 15.58
N ASN A 80 -4.03 -5.09 14.95
CA ASN A 80 -3.92 -6.27 14.07
C ASN A 80 -3.68 -5.89 12.62
N GLY A 81 -3.48 -4.60 12.36
CA GLY A 81 -3.28 -4.11 11.01
C GLY A 81 -4.58 -3.74 10.33
N GLY A 82 -4.47 -3.34 9.10
CA GLY A 82 -5.64 -2.98 8.31
C GLY A 82 -5.22 -2.21 7.07
N MET A 83 -6.20 -1.93 6.23
CA MET A 83 -5.95 -1.19 5.00
C MET A 83 -5.58 0.25 5.35
N HIS A 84 -4.41 0.67 4.88
CA HIS A 84 -3.88 1.98 5.17
C HIS A 84 -4.27 2.98 4.08
N HIS A 85 -4.13 2.59 2.83
CA HIS A 85 -4.52 3.47 1.73
C HIS A 85 -4.70 2.70 0.44
N MET A 86 -5.37 3.33 -0.51
CA MET A 86 -5.51 2.86 -1.88
C MET A 86 -4.95 3.91 -2.80
N CYS A 87 -4.41 3.48 -3.92
CA CYS A 87 -3.84 4.37 -4.90
C CYS A 87 -4.49 4.12 -6.24
N TYR A 88 -5.09 5.15 -6.80
CA TYR A 88 -5.73 5.08 -8.11
C TYR A 88 -4.93 5.88 -9.11
N GLU A 89 -4.89 5.37 -10.33
CA GLU A 89 -4.37 6.16 -11.45
C GLU A 89 -5.42 7.17 -11.88
N VAL A 90 -4.98 8.25 -12.46
CA VAL A 90 -5.89 9.27 -12.97
C VAL A 90 -5.56 9.53 -14.42
N SER A 91 -6.57 9.97 -15.16
CA SER A 91 -6.42 10.17 -16.60
C SER A 91 -5.57 11.37 -16.92
N ASN A 92 -5.51 12.36 -16.06
CA ASN A 92 -4.75 13.57 -16.30
C ASN A 92 -4.02 13.97 -15.04
N LEU A 93 -2.77 13.57 -14.97
CA LEU A 93 -1.97 13.78 -13.78
C LEU A 93 -1.72 15.26 -13.51
N GLU A 94 -1.61 16.06 -14.56
CA GLU A 94 -1.37 17.48 -14.38
C GLU A 94 -2.55 18.19 -13.74
N ASN A 95 -3.75 17.72 -14.03
CA ASN A 95 -4.93 18.32 -13.42
C ASN A 95 -5.22 17.76 -12.04
N ALA A 96 -4.72 16.59 -11.75
CA ALA A 96 -4.84 16.03 -10.41
C ALA A 96 -3.73 16.62 -9.56
N THR A 97 -2.84 15.83 -9.07
CA THR A 97 -1.64 16.39 -8.47
C THR A 97 -0.47 15.79 -9.18
N LYS A 98 0.58 16.56 -9.19
CA LYS A 98 1.71 16.16 -9.97
C LYS A 98 2.36 14.91 -9.50
N LYS A 99 2.14 14.55 -8.29
CA LYS A 99 2.94 13.47 -7.74
C LYS A 99 2.14 12.47 -7.00
N GLN A 100 0.88 12.63 -6.94
CA GLN A 100 0.13 11.75 -6.10
C GLN A 100 -1.08 11.22 -6.76
N GLN A 101 -1.20 9.94 -6.76
CA GLN A 101 -2.43 9.26 -7.08
C GLN A 101 -2.94 8.48 -5.90
N CYS A 102 -2.16 8.44 -4.83
CA CYS A 102 -2.50 7.61 -3.68
C CYS A 102 -3.29 8.39 -2.65
N GLN A 103 -4.22 7.71 -2.02
CA GLN A 103 -5.06 8.29 -0.99
C GLN A 103 -4.77 7.70 0.37
#